data_f45c024010af52dfad402f1265f273b1
#
_entry.id   f45c024010af52dfad402f1265f273b1
#
_cell.length_a   1.000
_cell.length_b   1.000
_cell.length_c   1.000
_cell.angle_alpha   90.00
_cell.angle_beta   90.00
_cell.angle_gamma   90.00
#
_symmetry.space_group_name_H-M   'P 1'
#
loop_
_entity.id
_entity.type
_entity.pdbx_description
1 polymer ?
#
loop_
_entity_poly.entity_id
_entity_poly.type
_entity_poly.pdbx_seq_one_letter_code
_entity_poly.pdbx_strand_id
1 'polypeptide(L)'
;WTRSGDFPKLASSDKTRKNFANNVAKFVHCYGYDFVDIDWEYPTADRDPDPEGNGVAIDKGCKGSAADTKNFTLLLQEIRNSLDSYGKTDGKHYELSVAMSASPKMMSAIEYDKVLNIVDFANMMTYDLNGAWGGFTAHQTALYTNPAYDEGDASLSVDSCIKYLENKYGDDIDYSKIVVGVAPYTRGWKEVKKDTGRDPKNPGLYADATGENGVTYAYGDINSLISKYNLKKYWDDTAKA
;
A
#
# COMPACT_ATOMS: atom_id res chain seq x y z
N TRP A 1 7.45 2.60 0.71
CA TRP A 1 7.73 2.86 2.14
C TRP A 1 9.14 3.38 2.34
N THR A 2 10.14 2.85 1.66
CA THR A 2 11.46 3.47 1.64
C THR A 2 11.35 4.87 1.03
N ARG A 3 12.09 5.85 1.61
CA ARG A 3 12.16 7.25 1.19
C ARG A 3 10.90 8.10 1.39
N SER A 4 9.86 7.60 2.04
CA SER A 4 8.73 8.44 2.43
C SER A 4 9.06 9.42 3.59
N GLY A 5 10.26 9.32 4.19
CA GLY A 5 10.67 10.11 5.36
C GLY A 5 10.70 11.61 5.18
N ASP A 6 10.81 12.12 3.96
CA ASP A 6 10.80 13.56 3.68
C ASP A 6 9.38 14.14 3.45
N PHE A 7 8.37 13.30 3.22
CA PHE A 7 7.01 13.77 2.94
C PHE A 7 6.40 14.63 4.05
N PRO A 8 6.50 14.29 5.35
CA PRO A 8 5.92 15.12 6.40
C PRO A 8 6.44 16.56 6.35
N LYS A 9 7.76 16.72 6.18
CA LYS A 9 8.39 18.04 6.08
C LYS A 9 8.01 18.76 4.79
N LEU A 10 8.01 18.06 3.68
CA LEU A 10 7.67 18.57 2.35
C LEU A 10 6.22 19.05 2.30
N ALA A 11 5.30 18.30 2.89
CA ALA A 11 3.88 18.59 2.90
C ALA A 11 3.48 19.67 3.93
N SER A 12 4.35 19.99 4.90
CA SER A 12 3.99 20.82 6.07
C SER A 12 3.73 22.31 5.77
N SER A 13 4.20 22.86 4.67
CA SER A 13 4.01 24.28 4.35
C SER A 13 3.64 24.52 2.89
N ASP A 14 2.91 25.60 2.64
CA ASP A 14 2.56 26.01 1.27
C ASP A 14 3.77 26.18 0.36
N LYS A 15 4.84 26.76 0.90
CA LYS A 15 6.07 26.98 0.14
C LYS A 15 6.69 25.67 -0.34
N THR A 16 6.80 24.68 0.55
CA THR A 16 7.41 23.39 0.20
C THR A 16 6.51 22.58 -0.71
N ARG A 17 5.18 22.56 -0.48
CA ARG A 17 4.20 21.92 -1.36
C ARG A 17 4.27 22.47 -2.78
N LYS A 18 4.21 23.81 -2.94
CA LYS A 18 4.28 24.47 -4.25
C LYS A 18 5.60 24.21 -4.97
N ASN A 19 6.71 24.26 -4.25
CA ASN A 19 8.02 23.92 -4.82
C ASN A 19 8.06 22.49 -5.36
N PHE A 20 7.59 21.54 -4.57
CA PHE A 20 7.56 20.13 -4.97
C PHE A 20 6.63 19.93 -6.16
N ALA A 21 5.40 20.43 -6.09
CA ALA A 21 4.41 20.31 -7.15
C ALA A 21 4.89 20.87 -8.49
N ASN A 22 5.52 22.05 -8.47
CA ASN A 22 6.15 22.63 -9.67
C ASN A 22 7.27 21.76 -10.23
N ASN A 23 8.13 21.21 -9.37
CA ASN A 23 9.21 20.35 -9.82
C ASN A 23 8.69 19.03 -10.41
N VAL A 24 7.67 18.42 -9.79
CA VAL A 24 7.01 17.21 -10.30
C VAL A 24 6.39 17.50 -11.67
N ALA A 25 5.57 18.53 -11.81
CA ALA A 25 4.91 18.86 -13.07
C ALA A 25 5.94 19.18 -14.17
N LYS A 26 7.00 19.94 -13.84
CA LYS A 26 8.11 20.18 -14.76
C LYS A 26 8.81 18.90 -15.19
N PHE A 27 9.05 17.98 -14.25
CA PHE A 27 9.68 16.70 -14.54
C PHE A 27 8.84 15.88 -15.53
N VAL A 28 7.54 15.72 -15.24
CA VAL A 28 6.58 15.03 -16.10
C VAL A 28 6.58 15.62 -17.51
N HIS A 29 6.45 16.96 -17.61
CA HIS A 29 6.48 17.69 -18.88
C HIS A 29 7.79 17.49 -19.63
N CYS A 30 8.95 17.74 -18.99
CA CYS A 30 10.25 17.70 -19.64
C CYS A 30 10.68 16.32 -20.13
N TYR A 31 10.28 15.26 -19.41
CA TYR A 31 10.63 13.88 -19.77
C TYR A 31 9.55 13.17 -20.59
N GLY A 32 8.41 13.82 -20.84
CA GLY A 32 7.34 13.29 -21.68
C GLY A 32 6.54 12.17 -21.03
N TYR A 33 6.46 12.17 -19.69
CA TYR A 33 5.56 11.25 -18.98
C TYR A 33 4.11 11.71 -19.11
N ASP A 34 3.18 10.78 -18.90
CA ASP A 34 1.74 11.04 -19.00
C ASP A 34 1.08 11.21 -17.64
N PHE A 35 1.69 10.68 -16.59
CA PHE A 35 1.16 10.73 -15.22
C PHE A 35 2.26 10.78 -14.16
N VAL A 36 1.83 11.06 -12.93
CA VAL A 36 2.63 10.90 -11.71
C VAL A 36 1.82 10.15 -10.67
N ASP A 37 2.44 9.19 -10.01
CA ASP A 37 1.92 8.48 -8.85
C ASP A 37 2.61 8.96 -7.59
N ILE A 38 1.85 9.26 -6.54
CA ILE A 38 2.38 9.68 -5.24
C ILE A 38 2.25 8.55 -4.24
N ASP A 39 3.40 8.09 -3.79
CA ASP A 39 3.53 6.96 -2.89
C ASP A 39 4.10 7.43 -1.54
N TRP A 40 3.22 7.97 -0.67
CA TRP A 40 3.58 8.32 0.70
C TRP A 40 3.09 7.25 1.66
N GLU A 41 4.02 6.44 2.16
CA GLU A 41 3.72 5.31 3.04
C GLU A 41 4.25 5.55 4.46
N TYR A 42 3.46 6.10 5.35
CA TYR A 42 2.08 6.56 5.21
C TYR A 42 1.91 7.89 5.94
N PRO A 43 0.97 8.77 5.56
CA PRO A 43 0.63 9.94 6.36
C PRO A 43 0.31 9.53 7.79
N THR A 44 0.73 10.32 8.77
CA THR A 44 0.60 10.14 10.21
C THR A 44 1.44 9.00 10.83
N ALA A 45 2.07 8.15 10.03
CA ALA A 45 2.86 7.04 10.52
C ALA A 45 4.29 7.46 10.88
N ASP A 46 4.77 6.99 12.03
CA ASP A 46 6.20 7.01 12.36
C ASP A 46 6.93 6.00 11.46
N ARG A 47 8.11 6.36 11.03
CA ARG A 47 9.02 5.48 10.32
C ARG A 47 10.38 5.46 10.97
N ASP A 48 10.91 4.29 11.17
CA ASP A 48 12.28 4.11 11.61
C ASP A 48 13.26 4.41 10.45
N PRO A 49 14.49 4.83 10.77
CA PRO A 49 15.55 4.99 9.78
C PRO A 49 15.83 3.65 9.07
N ASP A 50 16.00 3.70 7.76
CA ASP A 50 16.52 2.57 6.97
C ASP A 50 17.96 2.88 6.53
N PRO A 51 18.96 2.39 7.27
CA PRO A 51 20.37 2.69 7.00
C PRO A 51 20.89 1.97 5.75
N GLU A 52 20.24 0.91 5.33
CA GLU A 52 20.65 0.11 4.18
C GLU A 52 20.00 0.61 2.88
N GLY A 53 18.85 1.31 2.98
CA GLY A 53 18.18 2.01 1.89
C GLY A 53 17.97 1.19 0.62
N ASN A 54 17.94 -0.15 0.72
CA ASN A 54 17.89 -1.06 -0.43
C ASN A 54 18.91 -0.72 -1.54
N GLY A 55 20.14 -0.35 -1.14
CA GLY A 55 21.24 0.01 -2.05
C GLY A 55 21.18 1.44 -2.59
N VAL A 56 20.30 2.27 -2.02
CA VAL A 56 20.15 3.68 -2.38
C VAL A 56 20.27 4.52 -1.09
N ALA A 57 20.32 5.84 -1.20
CA ALA A 57 20.61 6.74 -0.07
C ALA A 57 19.84 6.42 1.22
N ILE A 58 20.49 6.57 2.35
CA ILE A 58 19.97 6.37 3.71
C ILE A 58 18.64 7.11 3.89
N ASP A 59 17.58 6.38 4.26
CA ASP A 59 16.33 6.97 4.74
C ASP A 59 16.47 7.25 6.25
N LYS A 60 16.33 8.51 6.63
CA LYS A 60 16.46 8.94 8.03
C LYS A 60 15.24 8.62 8.88
N GLY A 61 14.20 8.06 8.27
CA GLY A 61 12.91 7.92 8.91
C GLY A 61 12.21 9.27 9.12
N CYS A 62 11.06 9.25 9.78
CA CYS A 62 10.31 10.45 10.14
C CYS A 62 9.39 10.20 11.34
N LYS A 63 8.92 11.31 11.91
CA LYS A 63 7.79 11.29 12.84
C LYS A 63 6.53 11.75 12.10
N GLY A 64 5.50 10.92 12.15
CA GLY A 64 4.18 11.27 11.66
C GLY A 64 3.46 12.22 12.61
N SER A 65 2.49 12.92 12.09
CA SER A 65 1.64 13.82 12.88
C SER A 65 0.19 13.78 12.38
N ALA A 66 -0.77 14.12 13.23
CA ALA A 66 -2.18 14.23 12.82
C ALA A 66 -2.39 15.28 11.70
N ALA A 67 -1.48 16.24 11.56
CA ALA A 67 -1.55 17.24 10.50
C ALA A 67 -1.27 16.65 9.11
N ASP A 68 -0.61 15.50 9.02
CA ASP A 68 -0.23 14.88 7.75
C ASP A 68 -1.45 14.49 6.91
N THR A 69 -2.56 14.10 7.54
CA THR A 69 -3.84 13.84 6.86
C THR A 69 -4.25 15.01 5.96
N LYS A 70 -4.34 16.20 6.55
CA LYS A 70 -4.69 17.42 5.80
C LYS A 70 -3.57 17.84 4.85
N ASN A 71 -2.32 17.73 5.29
CA ASN A 71 -1.16 18.11 4.50
C ASN A 71 -1.02 17.26 3.23
N PHE A 72 -1.39 15.99 3.30
CA PHE A 72 -1.41 15.10 2.14
C PHE A 72 -2.45 15.56 1.09
N THR A 73 -3.68 15.83 1.52
CA THR A 73 -4.72 16.38 0.65
C THR A 73 -4.26 17.68 -0.02
N LEU A 74 -3.66 18.61 0.76
CA LEU A 74 -3.16 19.87 0.24
C LEU A 74 -1.98 19.69 -0.74
N LEU A 75 -1.10 18.73 -0.49
CA LEU A 75 0.00 18.38 -1.39
C LEU A 75 -0.52 17.91 -2.74
N LEU A 76 -1.47 16.97 -2.74
CA LEU A 76 -2.09 16.46 -3.96
C LEU A 76 -2.79 17.57 -4.74
N GLN A 77 -3.49 18.50 -4.06
CA GLN A 77 -4.10 19.64 -4.71
C GLN A 77 -3.09 20.56 -5.42
N GLU A 78 -1.94 20.82 -4.78
CA GLU A 78 -0.90 21.64 -5.42
C GLU A 78 -0.26 20.93 -6.62
N ILE A 79 -0.09 19.60 -6.55
CA ILE A 79 0.41 18.79 -7.67
C ILE A 79 -0.61 18.87 -8.83
N ARG A 80 -1.90 18.65 -8.56
CA ARG A 80 -2.97 18.74 -9.57
C ARG A 80 -2.97 20.11 -10.26
N ASN A 81 -2.92 21.19 -9.47
CA ASN A 81 -2.90 22.55 -10.00
C ASN A 81 -1.68 22.78 -10.92
N SER A 82 -0.51 22.27 -10.55
CA SER A 82 0.71 22.40 -11.33
C SER A 82 0.65 21.58 -12.63
N LEU A 83 0.16 20.33 -12.55
CA LEU A 83 -0.04 19.48 -13.73
C LEU A 83 -1.05 20.09 -14.71
N ASP A 84 -2.16 20.65 -14.21
CA ASP A 84 -3.16 21.30 -15.03
C ASP A 84 -2.61 22.56 -15.74
N SER A 85 -1.70 23.28 -15.07
CA SER A 85 -1.03 24.45 -15.66
C SER A 85 -0.17 24.06 -16.86
N TYR A 86 0.64 22.99 -16.74
CA TYR A 86 1.43 22.46 -17.85
C TYR A 86 0.53 21.85 -18.92
N GLY A 87 -0.50 21.10 -18.51
CA GLY A 87 -1.44 20.48 -19.43
C GLY A 87 -2.15 21.47 -20.35
N LYS A 88 -2.50 22.67 -19.84
CA LYS A 88 -3.05 23.77 -20.66
C LYS A 88 -2.08 24.22 -21.74
N THR A 89 -0.79 24.26 -21.43
CA THR A 89 0.25 24.64 -22.40
C THR A 89 0.46 23.55 -23.45
N ASP A 90 0.41 22.30 -23.02
CA ASP A 90 0.74 21.14 -23.85
C ASP A 90 -0.48 20.58 -24.60
N GLY A 91 -1.69 21.07 -24.28
CA GLY A 91 -2.93 20.60 -24.90
C GLY A 91 -3.33 19.18 -24.47
N LYS A 92 -2.91 18.74 -23.28
CA LYS A 92 -3.21 17.40 -22.74
C LYS A 92 -3.56 17.41 -21.26
N HIS A 93 -4.20 16.35 -20.79
CA HIS A 93 -4.37 16.07 -19.37
C HIS A 93 -3.20 15.21 -18.86
N TYR A 94 -2.54 15.66 -17.80
CA TYR A 94 -1.58 14.87 -17.07
C TYR A 94 -2.28 14.19 -15.90
N GLU A 95 -2.24 12.88 -15.82
CA GLU A 95 -2.90 12.15 -14.75
C GLU A 95 -2.11 12.24 -13.43
N LEU A 96 -2.85 12.22 -12.33
CA LEU A 96 -2.33 12.14 -10.97
C LEU A 96 -2.96 10.94 -10.29
N SER A 97 -2.15 10.02 -9.81
CA SER A 97 -2.59 8.90 -8.99
C SER A 97 -1.90 8.86 -7.64
N VAL A 98 -2.40 8.01 -6.76
CA VAL A 98 -1.82 7.79 -5.43
C VAL A 98 -1.82 6.31 -5.09
N ALA A 99 -0.77 5.85 -4.42
CA ALA A 99 -0.76 4.56 -3.77
C ALA A 99 -1.41 4.66 -2.38
N MET A 100 -2.36 3.78 -2.09
CA MET A 100 -3.15 3.79 -0.86
C MET A 100 -3.03 2.47 -0.11
N SER A 101 -2.89 2.55 1.21
CA SER A 101 -2.91 1.35 2.05
C SER A 101 -4.27 0.65 2.03
N ALA A 102 -4.26 -0.68 2.12
CA ALA A 102 -5.45 -1.49 2.35
C ALA A 102 -5.67 -1.85 3.83
N SER A 103 -4.89 -1.27 4.75
CA SER A 103 -5.11 -1.42 6.19
C SER A 103 -6.01 -0.31 6.73
N PRO A 104 -7.14 -0.61 7.38
CA PRO A 104 -8.04 0.39 7.95
C PRO A 104 -7.35 1.40 8.85
N LYS A 105 -6.33 0.98 9.59
CA LYS A 105 -5.51 1.86 10.43
C LYS A 105 -4.85 2.97 9.60
N MET A 106 -4.21 2.65 8.50
CA MET A 106 -3.55 3.64 7.63
C MET A 106 -4.58 4.38 6.77
N MET A 107 -5.62 3.70 6.31
CA MET A 107 -6.73 4.32 5.57
C MET A 107 -7.42 5.41 6.37
N SER A 108 -7.49 5.29 7.70
CA SER A 108 -8.11 6.29 8.56
C SER A 108 -7.41 7.66 8.52
N ALA A 109 -6.14 7.70 8.12
CA ALA A 109 -5.34 8.91 7.96
C ALA A 109 -5.56 9.65 6.63
N ILE A 110 -6.45 9.17 5.76
CA ILE A 110 -6.70 9.73 4.43
C ILE A 110 -8.12 10.31 4.36
N GLU A 111 -8.26 11.49 3.76
CA GLU A 111 -9.53 12.15 3.45
C GLU A 111 -10.01 11.70 2.06
N TYR A 112 -10.53 10.45 1.93
CA TYR A 112 -10.88 9.86 0.62
C TYR A 112 -11.91 10.68 -0.14
N ASP A 113 -12.87 11.29 0.56
CA ASP A 113 -13.88 12.20 0.01
C ASP A 113 -13.27 13.41 -0.72
N LYS A 114 -12.09 13.84 -0.30
CA LYS A 114 -11.36 14.95 -0.93
C LYS A 114 -10.32 14.46 -1.93
N VAL A 115 -9.54 13.45 -1.54
CA VAL A 115 -8.45 12.93 -2.36
C VAL A 115 -8.96 12.39 -3.70
N LEU A 116 -10.05 11.61 -3.72
CA LEU A 116 -10.63 11.08 -4.96
C LEU A 116 -11.22 12.15 -5.87
N ASN A 117 -11.54 13.34 -5.34
CA ASN A 117 -11.91 14.49 -6.17
C ASN A 117 -10.71 15.21 -6.80
N ILE A 118 -9.50 14.98 -6.31
CA ILE A 118 -8.26 15.62 -6.78
C ILE A 118 -7.52 14.71 -7.76
N VAL A 119 -7.44 13.41 -7.47
CA VAL A 119 -6.70 12.45 -8.28
C VAL A 119 -7.58 11.82 -9.36
N ASP A 120 -6.95 11.30 -10.40
CA ASP A 120 -7.63 10.56 -11.46
C ASP A 120 -8.01 9.16 -10.98
N PHE A 121 -7.11 8.48 -10.24
CA PHE A 121 -7.37 7.19 -9.62
C PHE A 121 -6.48 6.95 -8.38
N ALA A 122 -6.87 5.98 -7.56
CA ALA A 122 -6.16 5.54 -6.37
C ALA A 122 -5.83 4.06 -6.47
N ASN A 123 -4.54 3.72 -6.40
CA ASN A 123 -4.02 2.37 -6.43
C ASN A 123 -4.05 1.78 -5.02
N MET A 124 -5.04 0.96 -4.71
CA MET A 124 -5.12 0.29 -3.43
C MET A 124 -4.12 -0.86 -3.38
N MET A 125 -3.16 -0.78 -2.48
CA MET A 125 -2.13 -1.81 -2.26
C MET A 125 -2.72 -2.98 -1.47
N THR A 126 -3.63 -3.71 -2.09
CA THR A 126 -4.34 -4.86 -1.52
C THR A 126 -3.49 -6.13 -1.52
N TYR A 127 -2.24 -5.96 -1.19
CA TYR A 127 -1.20 -6.97 -1.03
C TYR A 127 -0.28 -6.60 0.13
N ASP A 128 0.62 -7.50 0.51
CA ASP A 128 1.43 -7.35 1.71
C ASP A 128 0.58 -7.10 2.98
N LEU A 129 -0.64 -7.64 2.98
CA LEU A 129 -1.54 -7.55 4.12
C LEU A 129 -0.98 -8.31 5.32
N ASN A 130 -0.29 -9.42 5.04
CA ASN A 130 0.42 -10.24 6.02
C ASN A 130 1.78 -10.67 5.47
N GLY A 131 2.76 -10.78 6.37
CA GLY A 131 4.10 -11.20 6.07
C GLY A 131 4.85 -11.63 7.33
N ALA A 132 6.12 -12.00 7.17
CA ALA A 132 6.92 -12.52 8.27
C ALA A 132 7.11 -11.55 9.45
N TRP A 133 6.83 -10.28 9.28
CA TRP A 133 6.82 -9.27 10.35
C TRP A 133 5.67 -9.44 11.35
N GLY A 134 4.62 -10.21 11.02
CA GLY A 134 3.41 -10.35 11.84
C GLY A 134 3.50 -11.42 12.93
N GLY A 135 4.57 -12.22 13.00
CA GLY A 135 4.72 -13.28 14.01
C GLY A 135 3.82 -14.51 13.81
N PHE A 136 2.99 -14.54 12.77
CA PHE A 136 2.13 -15.66 12.39
C PHE A 136 1.98 -15.73 10.87
N THR A 137 1.57 -16.87 10.36
CA THR A 137 1.31 -17.08 8.94
C THR A 137 -0.12 -16.68 8.59
N ALA A 138 -0.30 -15.96 7.50
CA ALA A 138 -1.63 -15.61 6.96
C ALA A 138 -1.53 -15.33 5.46
N HIS A 139 -2.67 -15.14 4.79
CA HIS A 139 -2.69 -14.77 3.38
C HIS A 139 -2.18 -13.34 3.20
N GLN A 140 -1.27 -13.14 2.27
CA GLN A 140 -0.76 -11.80 1.96
C GLN A 140 -1.74 -10.93 1.16
N THR A 141 -2.71 -11.56 0.48
CA THR A 141 -3.66 -10.89 -0.39
C THR A 141 -4.96 -11.71 -0.50
N ALA A 142 -5.57 -12.00 0.65
CA ALA A 142 -6.87 -12.67 0.71
C ALA A 142 -7.95 -11.83 0.03
N LEU A 143 -8.85 -12.47 -0.73
CA LEU A 143 -10.01 -11.76 -1.27
C LEU A 143 -11.03 -11.45 -0.16
N TYR A 144 -11.25 -12.39 0.75
CA TYR A 144 -12.16 -12.25 1.89
C TYR A 144 -11.47 -12.57 3.21
N THR A 145 -11.94 -11.97 4.29
CA THR A 145 -11.55 -12.34 5.66
C THR A 145 -12.15 -13.70 6.02
N ASN A 146 -11.34 -14.59 6.60
CA ASN A 146 -11.86 -15.81 7.19
C ASN A 146 -12.42 -15.52 8.58
N PRO A 147 -13.75 -15.66 8.83
CA PRO A 147 -14.34 -15.28 10.12
C PRO A 147 -13.84 -16.09 11.32
N ALA A 148 -13.20 -17.25 11.09
CA ALA A 148 -12.60 -18.03 12.16
C ALA A 148 -11.25 -17.48 12.63
N TYR A 149 -10.66 -16.52 11.87
CA TYR A 149 -9.33 -15.95 12.07
C TYR A 149 -9.33 -14.47 11.74
N ASP A 150 -10.31 -13.72 12.25
CA ASP A 150 -10.55 -12.30 11.96
C ASP A 150 -9.95 -11.34 13.00
N GLU A 151 -9.00 -11.83 13.80
CA GLU A 151 -8.30 -11.01 14.79
C GLU A 151 -7.06 -10.32 14.20
N GLY A 152 -6.87 -9.05 14.56
CA GLY A 152 -5.68 -8.28 14.18
C GLY A 152 -5.47 -8.23 12.65
N ASP A 153 -4.23 -8.38 12.23
CA ASP A 153 -3.86 -8.32 10.81
C ASP A 153 -4.38 -9.52 10.00
N ALA A 154 -4.79 -10.62 10.64
CA ALA A 154 -5.43 -11.75 9.96
C ALA A 154 -6.81 -11.40 9.40
N SER A 155 -7.44 -10.32 9.88
CA SER A 155 -8.71 -9.80 9.35
C SER A 155 -8.55 -9.05 8.03
N LEU A 156 -7.33 -8.70 7.62
CA LEU A 156 -7.07 -7.91 6.42
C LEU A 156 -7.36 -8.71 5.15
N SER A 157 -8.14 -8.12 4.26
CA SER A 157 -8.48 -8.67 2.96
C SER A 157 -8.84 -7.55 1.98
N VAL A 158 -8.93 -7.87 0.69
CA VAL A 158 -9.42 -6.92 -0.32
C VAL A 158 -10.83 -6.43 0.05
N ASP A 159 -11.72 -7.35 0.41
CA ASP A 159 -13.11 -7.06 0.79
C ASP A 159 -13.17 -6.17 2.06
N SER A 160 -12.35 -6.45 3.08
CA SER A 160 -12.34 -5.62 4.29
C SER A 160 -11.89 -4.19 4.03
N CYS A 161 -10.96 -3.99 3.08
CA CYS A 161 -10.54 -2.68 2.62
C CYS A 161 -11.69 -1.90 1.97
N ILE A 162 -12.41 -2.53 1.04
CA ILE A 162 -13.54 -1.88 0.36
C ILE A 162 -14.69 -1.61 1.36
N LYS A 163 -15.02 -2.57 2.21
CA LYS A 163 -16.05 -2.38 3.26
C LYS A 163 -15.70 -1.26 4.24
N TYR A 164 -14.43 -1.04 4.53
CA TYR A 164 -14.02 0.12 5.32
C TYR A 164 -14.43 1.44 4.65
N LEU A 165 -14.21 1.55 3.33
CA LEU A 165 -14.60 2.75 2.58
C LEU A 165 -16.13 2.90 2.51
N GLU A 166 -16.84 1.81 2.21
CA GLU A 166 -18.31 1.80 2.16
C GLU A 166 -18.92 2.24 3.49
N ASN A 167 -18.42 1.69 4.61
CA ASN A 167 -18.92 2.02 5.95
C ASN A 167 -18.61 3.47 6.36
N LYS A 168 -17.50 4.03 5.90
CA LYS A 168 -17.07 5.37 6.31
C LYS A 168 -17.61 6.47 5.39
N TYR A 169 -17.71 6.22 4.11
CA TYR A 169 -17.99 7.23 3.09
C TYR A 169 -19.30 6.96 2.30
N GLY A 170 -19.80 5.72 2.28
CA GLY A 170 -21.00 5.39 1.50
C GLY A 170 -20.89 5.86 0.06
N ASP A 171 -21.84 6.66 -0.38
CA ASP A 171 -21.91 7.22 -1.73
C ASP A 171 -21.13 8.55 -1.89
N ASP A 172 -20.43 9.01 -0.86
CA ASP A 172 -19.68 10.28 -0.88
C ASP A 172 -18.38 10.21 -1.68
N ILE A 173 -17.97 9.01 -2.14
CA ILE A 173 -16.78 8.80 -2.94
C ILE A 173 -17.06 8.08 -4.25
N ASP A 174 -16.25 8.35 -5.27
CA ASP A 174 -16.33 7.67 -6.57
C ASP A 174 -15.48 6.40 -6.57
N TYR A 175 -16.13 5.25 -6.39
CA TYR A 175 -15.48 3.94 -6.39
C TYR A 175 -14.89 3.55 -7.75
N SER A 176 -15.31 4.17 -8.86
CA SER A 176 -14.75 3.90 -10.19
C SER A 176 -13.28 4.34 -10.30
N LYS A 177 -12.84 5.20 -9.41
CA LYS A 177 -11.45 5.65 -9.30
C LYS A 177 -10.55 4.74 -8.46
N ILE A 178 -11.10 3.71 -7.83
CA ILE A 178 -10.34 2.80 -6.96
C ILE A 178 -9.88 1.59 -7.77
N VAL A 179 -8.56 1.43 -7.87
CA VAL A 179 -7.92 0.33 -8.56
C VAL A 179 -7.40 -0.67 -7.53
N VAL A 180 -7.89 -1.90 -7.60
CA VAL A 180 -7.46 -2.99 -6.71
C VAL A 180 -6.12 -3.56 -7.18
N GLY A 181 -5.13 -3.59 -6.31
CA GLY A 181 -3.79 -4.08 -6.60
C GLY A 181 -3.69 -5.60 -6.57
N VAL A 182 -2.86 -6.15 -7.45
CA VAL A 182 -2.54 -7.59 -7.52
C VAL A 182 -1.04 -7.79 -7.40
N ALA A 183 -0.62 -8.73 -6.54
CA ALA A 183 0.78 -9.02 -6.28
C ALA A 183 1.28 -10.24 -7.09
N PRO A 184 2.13 -10.04 -8.10
CA PRO A 184 2.75 -11.15 -8.84
C PRO A 184 3.99 -11.71 -8.12
N TYR A 185 3.92 -11.83 -6.80
CA TYR A 185 4.97 -12.38 -5.93
C TYR A 185 4.37 -13.08 -4.71
N THR A 186 5.19 -13.84 -4.00
CA THR A 186 4.78 -14.56 -2.80
C THR A 186 5.33 -13.88 -1.54
N ARG A 187 4.65 -14.10 -0.41
CA ARG A 187 5.23 -13.96 0.92
C ARG A 187 5.33 -15.35 1.56
N GLY A 188 6.41 -15.58 2.28
CA GLY A 188 6.63 -16.84 2.97
C GLY A 188 7.26 -16.64 4.33
N TRP A 189 7.15 -17.66 5.16
CA TRP A 189 7.67 -17.66 6.54
C TRP A 189 8.65 -18.80 6.71
N LYS A 190 9.64 -18.59 7.55
CA LYS A 190 10.49 -19.63 8.11
C LYS A 190 10.07 -19.95 9.54
N GLU A 191 10.49 -21.10 10.03
CA GLU A 191 10.29 -21.49 11.42
C GLU A 191 8.83 -21.49 11.87
N VAL A 192 7.93 -21.94 10.98
CA VAL A 192 6.51 -22.08 11.28
C VAL A 192 6.31 -23.20 12.30
N LYS A 193 5.63 -22.90 13.40
CA LYS A 193 5.33 -23.87 14.47
C LYS A 193 4.14 -24.74 14.09
N LYS A 194 4.39 -26.01 13.79
CA LYS A 194 3.38 -26.95 13.30
C LYS A 194 2.20 -27.16 14.26
N ASP A 195 2.43 -27.00 15.55
CA ASP A 195 1.45 -27.32 16.59
C ASP A 195 0.46 -26.18 16.86
N THR A 196 0.71 -24.99 16.26
CA THR A 196 -0.10 -23.80 16.47
C THR A 196 -1.01 -23.45 15.27
N GLY A 197 -0.91 -24.22 14.18
CA GLY A 197 -1.77 -24.04 13.01
C GLY A 197 -3.23 -24.27 13.36
N ARG A 198 -4.06 -23.27 13.08
CA ARG A 198 -5.47 -23.23 13.50
C ARG A 198 -6.42 -23.76 12.44
N ASP A 199 -5.97 -23.90 11.19
CA ASP A 199 -6.79 -24.41 10.09
C ASP A 199 -6.39 -25.84 9.70
N PRO A 200 -7.20 -26.86 10.06
CA PRO A 200 -6.90 -28.25 9.71
C PRO A 200 -6.90 -28.55 8.20
N LYS A 201 -7.59 -27.71 7.40
CA LYS A 201 -7.68 -27.88 5.93
C LYS A 201 -6.47 -27.29 5.24
N ASN A 202 -5.86 -26.26 5.83
CA ASN A 202 -4.71 -25.54 5.30
C ASN A 202 -3.55 -25.60 6.32
N PRO A 203 -2.84 -26.74 6.45
CA PRO A 203 -1.79 -26.92 7.42
C PRO A 203 -0.70 -25.84 7.32
N GLY A 204 -0.39 -25.22 8.44
CA GLY A 204 0.59 -24.15 8.52
C GLY A 204 0.02 -22.74 8.29
N LEU A 205 -1.28 -22.61 7.96
CA LEU A 205 -1.96 -21.33 7.93
C LEU A 205 -2.42 -20.92 9.34
N TYR A 206 -2.36 -19.65 9.66
CA TYR A 206 -2.64 -19.06 10.99
C TYR A 206 -1.84 -19.74 12.12
N ALA A 207 -0.59 -20.09 11.81
CA ALA A 207 0.35 -20.69 12.75
C ALA A 207 1.37 -19.65 13.22
N ASP A 208 1.86 -19.81 14.47
CA ASP A 208 2.94 -18.98 14.97
C ASP A 208 4.20 -19.16 14.10
N ALA A 209 4.87 -18.09 13.79
CA ALA A 209 6.10 -18.04 13.03
C ALA A 209 7.02 -16.95 13.59
N THR A 210 8.33 -17.12 13.42
CA THR A 210 9.27 -16.07 13.80
C THR A 210 9.38 -15.03 12.69
N GLY A 211 9.27 -13.74 13.05
CA GLY A 211 9.13 -12.65 12.10
C GLY A 211 10.37 -12.30 11.28
N GLU A 212 11.57 -12.76 11.67
CA GLU A 212 12.83 -12.22 11.11
C GLU A 212 13.28 -12.85 9.78
N ASN A 213 12.64 -13.91 9.29
CA ASN A 213 13.14 -14.70 8.18
C ASN A 213 12.11 -14.97 7.09
N GLY A 214 11.40 -13.93 6.68
CA GLY A 214 10.50 -13.99 5.53
C GLY A 214 11.24 -14.32 4.23
N VAL A 215 10.52 -14.94 3.30
CA VAL A 215 10.99 -15.16 1.93
C VAL A 215 10.00 -14.59 0.93
N THR A 216 10.53 -14.09 -0.16
CA THR A 216 9.74 -13.55 -1.27
C THR A 216 10.27 -14.12 -2.57
N TYR A 217 9.37 -14.61 -3.43
CA TYR A 217 9.69 -15.13 -4.75
C TYR A 217 8.75 -14.51 -5.78
N ALA A 218 9.22 -14.35 -7.00
CA ALA A 218 8.37 -13.94 -8.11
C ALA A 218 7.34 -15.05 -8.45
N TYR A 219 6.16 -14.67 -8.90
CA TYR A 219 5.11 -15.62 -9.27
C TYR A 219 5.59 -16.61 -10.37
N GLY A 220 6.42 -16.15 -11.30
CA GLY A 220 7.00 -16.98 -12.35
C GLY A 220 7.87 -18.15 -11.84
N ASP A 221 8.40 -18.03 -10.62
CA ASP A 221 9.29 -19.06 -10.03
C ASP A 221 8.51 -20.18 -9.32
N ILE A 222 7.21 -20.04 -9.08
CA ILE A 222 6.42 -20.93 -8.24
C ILE A 222 6.52 -22.39 -8.70
N ASN A 223 6.40 -22.68 -9.99
CA ASN A 223 6.45 -24.04 -10.50
C ASN A 223 7.82 -24.71 -10.24
N SER A 224 8.90 -23.95 -10.37
CA SER A 224 10.25 -24.43 -10.06
C SER A 224 10.44 -24.69 -8.57
N LEU A 225 9.87 -23.82 -7.72
CA LEU A 225 9.90 -23.97 -6.27
C LEU A 225 9.08 -25.17 -5.80
N ILE A 226 7.88 -25.39 -6.35
CA ILE A 226 7.05 -26.58 -6.08
C ILE A 226 7.86 -27.83 -6.35
N SER A 227 8.51 -27.92 -7.51
CA SER A 227 9.30 -29.08 -7.90
C SER A 227 10.55 -29.26 -7.03
N LYS A 228 11.29 -28.17 -6.78
CA LYS A 228 12.55 -28.19 -6.02
C LYS A 228 12.36 -28.57 -4.56
N TYR A 229 11.30 -28.09 -3.94
CA TYR A 229 11.06 -28.25 -2.50
C TYR A 229 9.90 -29.20 -2.19
N ASN A 230 9.34 -29.87 -3.20
CA ASN A 230 8.18 -30.76 -3.05
C ASN A 230 7.02 -30.09 -2.29
N LEU A 231 6.69 -28.87 -2.68
CA LEU A 231 5.65 -28.09 -2.02
C LEU A 231 4.27 -28.65 -2.34
N LYS A 232 3.36 -28.58 -1.37
CA LYS A 232 1.95 -28.91 -1.55
C LYS A 232 1.13 -27.63 -1.71
N LYS A 233 0.22 -27.65 -2.68
CA LYS A 233 -0.74 -26.56 -2.88
C LYS A 233 -1.98 -26.81 -2.05
N TYR A 234 -2.43 -25.79 -1.35
CA TYR A 234 -3.70 -25.73 -0.65
C TYR A 234 -4.51 -24.55 -1.17
N TRP A 235 -5.82 -24.62 -1.00
CA TRP A 235 -6.74 -23.56 -1.37
C TRP A 235 -7.67 -23.28 -0.20
N ASP A 236 -7.74 -22.03 0.23
CA ASP A 236 -8.67 -21.57 1.25
C ASP A 236 -9.97 -21.09 0.58
N ASP A 237 -11.01 -21.94 0.64
CA ASP A 237 -12.32 -21.62 0.05
C ASP A 237 -13.03 -20.45 0.73
N THR A 238 -12.70 -20.13 1.97
CA THR A 238 -13.30 -19.04 2.72
C THR A 238 -12.66 -17.72 2.33
N ALA A 239 -11.35 -17.65 2.37
CA ALA A 239 -10.60 -16.45 2.02
C ALA A 239 -10.46 -16.25 0.50
N LYS A 240 -10.73 -17.29 -0.31
CA LYS A 240 -10.48 -17.33 -1.76
C LYS A 240 -9.02 -17.00 -2.11
N ALA A 241 -8.11 -17.67 -1.41
CA ALA A 241 -6.66 -17.47 -1.51
C ALA A 241 -5.88 -18.81 -1.47
#